data_6503879c88ea5391a63acfc6d4c371f0
#
_entry.id   6503879c88ea5391a63acfc6d4c371f0
#
_cell.length_a   1.000
_cell.length_b   1.000
_cell.length_c   1.000
_cell.angle_alpha   90.00
_cell.angle_beta   90.00
_cell.angle_gamma   90.00
#
_symmetry.space_group_name_H-M   'P 1'
#
loop_
_entity.id
_entity.type
_entity.pdbx_description
1 polymer ?
#
loop_
_entity_poly.entity_id
_entity_poly.type
_entity_poly.pdbx_seq_one_letter_code
_entity_poly.pdbx_strand_id
1 'polypeptide(L)'
;MEYEEWKDKRDVFQKVDVRHIQGNFFPGLRKRAAALRTGEGIEIIQTFEPYPLYQEMEALGFVHHTEQPAENEFHVWFYRTEEKSPEETAPFRPLALLNYPMIDEDLGQIAADFWQTTWQSEKRALPYEIRLLLSLANAVGAGRMRQAVRELVKAYIHGLDSAALDDVFELLAWNQGIGYFSCEIGPSALFQAYRLIKTQEKQGKSRNEICAALKENFGEKNHEVQVL
;
A
#
# COMPACT_ATOMS: atom_id res chain seq x y z
N MET A 1 -28.07 -2.99 -7.03
CA MET A 1 -29.09 -3.56 -6.13
C MET A 1 -28.60 -4.79 -5.37
N GLU A 2 -27.46 -5.41 -5.74
CA GLU A 2 -26.84 -6.54 -5.01
C GLU A 2 -25.95 -6.14 -3.82
N TYR A 3 -25.71 -4.87 -3.61
CA TYR A 3 -24.71 -4.36 -2.64
C TYR A 3 -25.20 -4.32 -1.18
N GLU A 4 -26.47 -4.54 -0.90
CA GLU A 4 -27.03 -4.40 0.46
C GLU A 4 -27.44 -5.73 1.13
N GLU A 5 -27.71 -6.79 0.38
CA GLU A 5 -28.18 -8.07 0.92
C GLU A 5 -27.18 -8.78 1.85
N TRP A 6 -25.88 -8.54 1.69
CA TRP A 6 -24.86 -9.16 2.54
C TRP A 6 -24.83 -8.56 3.95
N LYS A 7 -25.31 -7.33 4.14
CA LYS A 7 -25.36 -6.68 5.45
C LYS A 7 -26.28 -7.42 6.43
N ASP A 8 -27.29 -8.09 5.92
CA ASP A 8 -28.19 -8.92 6.72
C ASP A 8 -27.54 -10.24 7.19
N LYS A 9 -26.40 -10.61 6.61
CA LYS A 9 -25.64 -11.81 6.96
C LYS A 9 -24.49 -11.55 7.94
N ARG A 10 -24.32 -10.33 8.44
CA ARG A 10 -23.19 -9.93 9.31
C ARG A 10 -23.07 -10.78 10.57
N ASP A 11 -24.16 -11.28 11.11
CA ASP A 11 -24.17 -12.08 12.34
C ASP A 11 -23.45 -13.44 12.21
N VAL A 12 -23.25 -13.92 10.97
CA VAL A 12 -22.56 -15.20 10.70
C VAL A 12 -21.10 -15.01 10.31
N PHE A 13 -20.61 -13.77 10.27
CA PHE A 13 -19.21 -13.49 9.91
C PHE A 13 -18.25 -13.93 11.00
N GLN A 14 -17.06 -14.36 10.60
CA GLN A 14 -16.01 -14.67 11.55
C GLN A 14 -15.56 -13.38 12.26
N LYS A 15 -15.77 -13.34 13.58
CA LYS A 15 -15.40 -12.17 14.40
C LYS A 15 -13.95 -12.24 14.87
N VAL A 16 -13.22 -11.15 14.67
CA VAL A 16 -11.82 -10.98 15.09
C VAL A 16 -11.69 -9.66 15.84
N ASP A 17 -11.55 -9.74 17.16
CA ASP A 17 -11.26 -8.59 18.00
C ASP A 17 -9.74 -8.41 18.12
N VAL A 18 -9.22 -7.32 17.54
CA VAL A 18 -7.78 -7.03 17.54
C VAL A 18 -7.37 -5.99 18.58
N ARG A 19 -8.31 -5.44 19.36
CA ARG A 19 -8.05 -4.39 20.36
C ARG A 19 -7.04 -4.79 21.44
N HIS A 20 -6.96 -6.08 21.72
CA HIS A 20 -6.08 -6.62 22.77
C HIS A 20 -4.86 -7.36 22.24
N ILE A 21 -4.66 -7.37 20.92
CA ILE A 21 -3.53 -8.06 20.31
C ILE A 21 -2.29 -7.16 20.41
N GLN A 22 -1.32 -7.60 21.22
CA GLN A 22 0.00 -6.98 21.25
C GLN A 22 0.81 -7.45 20.03
N GLY A 23 1.18 -6.54 19.17
CA GLY A 23 1.97 -6.83 17.99
C GLY A 23 1.21 -6.70 16.66
N ASN A 24 1.90 -6.98 15.56
CA ASN A 24 1.33 -6.87 14.23
C ASN A 24 0.36 -8.04 13.94
N PHE A 25 -0.94 -7.81 14.11
CA PHE A 25 -2.00 -8.78 13.83
C PHE A 25 -2.28 -8.97 12.33
N PHE A 26 -1.77 -8.08 11.50
CA PHE A 26 -2.11 -8.00 10.09
C PHE A 26 -1.75 -9.25 9.27
N PRO A 27 -0.58 -9.90 9.42
CA PRO A 27 -0.26 -11.12 8.68
C PRO A 27 -1.24 -12.27 8.97
N GLY A 28 -1.65 -12.40 10.24
CA GLY A 28 -2.66 -13.39 10.65
C GLY A 28 -4.04 -13.10 10.06
N LEU A 29 -4.43 -11.83 10.06
CA LEU A 29 -5.70 -11.38 9.47
C LEU A 29 -5.73 -11.62 7.96
N ARG A 30 -4.67 -11.25 7.25
CA ARG A 30 -4.54 -11.49 5.81
C ARG A 30 -4.64 -12.97 5.45
N LYS A 31 -3.99 -13.83 6.23
CA LYS A 31 -4.08 -15.28 6.03
C LYS A 31 -5.52 -15.79 6.20
N ARG A 32 -6.25 -15.28 7.20
CA ARG A 32 -7.67 -15.61 7.41
C ARG A 32 -8.54 -15.09 6.27
N ALA A 33 -8.36 -13.82 5.88
CA ALA A 33 -9.09 -13.22 4.77
C ALA A 33 -8.85 -13.97 3.45
N ALA A 34 -7.61 -14.35 3.15
CA ALA A 34 -7.28 -15.13 1.95
C ALA A 34 -7.92 -16.53 1.93
N ALA A 35 -8.22 -17.11 3.09
CA ALA A 35 -8.87 -18.41 3.21
C ALA A 35 -10.40 -18.36 3.05
N LEU A 36 -11.02 -17.18 3.14
CA LEU A 36 -12.46 -17.02 2.94
C LEU A 36 -12.82 -17.19 1.46
N ARG A 37 -13.99 -17.74 1.19
CA ARG A 37 -14.54 -17.90 -0.15
C ARG A 37 -15.44 -16.73 -0.53
N THR A 38 -15.73 -16.57 -1.79
CA THR A 38 -16.78 -15.65 -2.24
C THR A 38 -18.09 -15.96 -1.52
N GLY A 39 -18.72 -14.95 -0.98
CA GLY A 39 -19.93 -15.09 -0.17
C GLY A 39 -19.71 -15.23 1.34
N GLU A 40 -18.48 -15.34 1.78
CA GLU A 40 -18.10 -15.33 3.20
C GLU A 40 -17.60 -13.96 3.66
N GLY A 41 -17.62 -13.71 4.96
CA GLY A 41 -17.22 -12.44 5.54
C GLY A 41 -16.46 -12.56 6.86
N ILE A 42 -15.81 -11.48 7.24
CA ILE A 42 -15.08 -11.34 8.50
C ILE A 42 -15.41 -9.98 9.14
N GLU A 43 -15.71 -9.99 10.43
CA GLU A 43 -15.85 -8.78 11.26
C GLU A 43 -14.56 -8.53 12.01
N ILE A 44 -14.06 -7.30 11.94
CA ILE A 44 -12.87 -6.85 12.65
C ILE A 44 -13.28 -5.75 13.61
N ILE A 45 -12.88 -5.90 14.88
CA ILE A 45 -13.12 -4.89 15.92
C ILE A 45 -11.78 -4.31 16.34
N GLN A 46 -11.67 -2.99 16.29
CA GLN A 46 -10.48 -2.25 16.69
C GLN A 46 -10.80 -0.86 17.22
N THR A 47 -9.79 -0.15 17.72
CA THR A 47 -9.94 1.13 18.41
C THR A 47 -9.96 2.35 17.48
N PHE A 48 -9.55 2.21 16.22
CA PHE A 48 -9.52 3.28 15.22
C PHE A 48 -10.02 2.78 13.87
N GLU A 49 -10.43 3.68 12.99
CA GLU A 49 -10.88 3.31 11.65
C GLU A 49 -9.71 2.83 10.75
N PRO A 50 -9.75 1.58 10.23
CA PRO A 50 -8.59 0.96 9.59
C PRO A 50 -8.48 1.26 8.09
N TYR A 51 -8.35 2.50 7.69
CA TYR A 51 -8.26 2.88 6.28
C TYR A 51 -7.24 2.07 5.45
N PRO A 52 -6.02 1.76 5.95
CA PRO A 52 -5.09 0.92 5.21
C PRO A 52 -5.61 -0.50 4.96
N LEU A 53 -6.45 -1.00 5.89
CA LEU A 53 -7.02 -2.34 5.78
C LEU A 53 -8.09 -2.41 4.68
N TYR A 54 -8.82 -1.32 4.44
CA TYR A 54 -9.82 -1.28 3.38
C TYR A 54 -9.20 -1.60 2.03
N GLN A 55 -8.10 -0.94 1.67
CA GLN A 55 -7.40 -1.17 0.42
C GLN A 55 -6.86 -2.60 0.28
N GLU A 56 -6.30 -3.14 1.37
CA GLU A 56 -5.79 -4.51 1.37
C GLU A 56 -6.91 -5.54 1.17
N MET A 57 -8.05 -5.31 1.78
CA MET A 57 -9.20 -6.21 1.67
C MET A 57 -9.90 -6.06 0.31
N GLU A 58 -10.01 -4.83 -0.21
CA GLU A 58 -10.52 -4.58 -1.56
C GLU A 58 -9.64 -5.26 -2.62
N ALA A 59 -8.32 -5.21 -2.42
CA ALA A 59 -7.36 -5.93 -3.25
C ALA A 59 -7.56 -7.46 -3.23
N LEU A 60 -8.10 -8.02 -2.16
CA LEU A 60 -8.47 -9.43 -2.05
C LEU A 60 -9.89 -9.74 -2.55
N GLY A 61 -10.63 -8.74 -3.05
CA GLY A 61 -11.99 -8.90 -3.55
C GLY A 61 -13.06 -8.74 -2.51
N PHE A 62 -12.79 -7.99 -1.42
CA PHE A 62 -13.77 -7.68 -0.40
C PHE A 62 -14.35 -6.28 -0.58
N VAL A 63 -15.64 -6.16 -0.29
CA VAL A 63 -16.29 -4.89 0.03
C VAL A 63 -16.38 -4.75 1.54
N HIS A 64 -16.54 -3.53 2.05
CA HIS A 64 -16.61 -3.30 3.49
C HIS A 64 -17.75 -2.39 3.91
N HIS A 65 -18.09 -2.47 5.18
CA HIS A 65 -18.99 -1.56 5.89
C HIS A 65 -18.45 -1.33 7.29
N THR A 66 -18.44 -0.08 7.75
CA THR A 66 -17.90 0.31 9.04
C THR A 66 -18.98 0.98 9.88
N GLU A 67 -19.04 0.62 11.15
CA GLU A 67 -19.85 1.29 12.17
C GLU A 67 -18.95 1.65 13.35
N GLN A 68 -19.23 2.78 13.99
CA GLN A 68 -18.56 3.23 15.20
C GLN A 68 -19.57 3.27 16.35
N PRO A 69 -19.74 2.16 17.11
CA PRO A 69 -20.71 2.11 18.21
C PRO A 69 -20.27 2.92 19.44
N ALA A 70 -18.96 3.17 19.61
CA ALA A 70 -18.39 3.96 20.70
C ALA A 70 -17.17 4.77 20.22
N GLU A 71 -16.72 5.73 21.02
CA GLU A 71 -15.64 6.66 20.67
C GLU A 71 -14.35 5.97 20.21
N ASN A 72 -13.97 4.86 20.84
CA ASN A 72 -12.77 4.07 20.50
C ASN A 72 -13.14 2.63 20.13
N GLU A 73 -14.21 2.44 19.39
CA GLU A 73 -14.64 1.13 18.94
C GLU A 73 -15.18 1.19 17.52
N PHE A 74 -14.49 0.53 16.61
CA PHE A 74 -14.88 0.41 15.22
C PHE A 74 -15.15 -1.05 14.90
N HIS A 75 -16.30 -1.33 14.33
CA HIS A 75 -16.68 -2.61 13.77
C HIS A 75 -16.63 -2.51 12.27
N VAL A 76 -15.81 -3.32 11.65
CA VAL A 76 -15.62 -3.35 10.20
C VAL A 76 -15.96 -4.73 9.69
N TRP A 77 -16.98 -4.82 8.89
CA TRP A 77 -17.37 -6.04 8.20
C TRP A 77 -16.81 -6.03 6.80
N PHE A 78 -16.09 -7.09 6.44
CA PHE A 78 -15.59 -7.35 5.11
C PHE A 78 -16.32 -8.55 4.53
N TYR A 79 -16.90 -8.39 3.34
CA TYR A 79 -17.59 -9.44 2.62
C TYR A 79 -16.91 -9.69 1.29
N ARG A 80 -16.58 -10.95 1.01
CA ARG A 80 -15.87 -11.31 -0.21
C ARG A 80 -16.85 -11.46 -1.37
N THR A 81 -16.75 -10.55 -2.34
CA THR A 81 -17.60 -10.54 -3.54
C THR A 81 -16.96 -11.29 -4.71
N GLU A 82 -15.64 -11.36 -4.74
CA GLU A 82 -14.86 -12.03 -5.80
C GLU A 82 -13.55 -12.61 -5.26
N GLU A 83 -13.02 -13.63 -5.91
CA GLU A 83 -11.68 -14.15 -5.59
C GLU A 83 -10.65 -13.43 -6.45
N LYS A 84 -9.91 -12.50 -5.82
CA LYS A 84 -8.72 -11.89 -6.42
C LYS A 84 -7.49 -12.58 -5.88
N SER A 85 -6.53 -12.88 -6.76
CA SER A 85 -5.25 -13.41 -6.33
C SER A 85 -4.49 -12.35 -5.52
N PRO A 86 -3.91 -12.70 -4.35
CA PRO A 86 -3.08 -11.78 -3.60
C PRO A 86 -1.86 -11.26 -4.38
N GLU A 87 -1.50 -11.94 -5.47
CA GLU A 87 -0.35 -11.59 -6.32
C GLU A 87 -0.64 -10.43 -7.27
N GLU A 88 -1.92 -10.18 -7.60
CA GLU A 88 -2.28 -9.13 -8.56
C GLU A 88 -2.33 -7.72 -7.95
N THR A 89 -2.43 -7.59 -6.64
CA THR A 89 -2.89 -6.34 -6.04
C THR A 89 -2.18 -5.93 -4.75
N ALA A 90 -0.96 -6.35 -4.45
CA ALA A 90 -0.34 -5.89 -3.20
C ALA A 90 0.17 -4.44 -3.33
N PRO A 91 -0.57 -3.44 -2.82
CA PRO A 91 -0.01 -2.11 -2.70
C PRO A 91 1.15 -2.12 -1.70
N PHE A 92 2.10 -1.22 -1.89
CA PHE A 92 3.13 -0.95 -0.89
C PHE A 92 2.43 -0.40 0.36
N ARG A 93 2.49 -1.17 1.44
CA ARG A 93 1.79 -0.83 2.67
C ARG A 93 2.46 0.33 3.38
N PRO A 94 1.71 1.23 3.95
CA PRO A 94 2.22 2.11 4.98
C PRO A 94 2.34 1.33 6.31
N LEU A 95 3.31 0.42 6.42
CA LEU A 95 3.56 -0.36 7.65
C LEU A 95 3.66 0.51 8.89
N ALA A 96 4.17 1.73 8.74
CA ALA A 96 4.21 2.71 9.81
C ALA A 96 2.82 2.95 10.42
N LEU A 97 1.76 3.02 9.61
CA LEU A 97 0.39 3.24 10.09
C LEU A 97 -0.14 2.06 10.90
N LEU A 98 0.36 0.84 10.62
CA LEU A 98 0.00 -0.36 11.38
C LEU A 98 0.77 -0.44 12.71
N ASN A 99 1.91 0.24 12.82
CA ASN A 99 2.77 0.21 13.99
C ASN A 99 2.51 1.38 14.97
N TYR A 100 1.99 2.50 14.50
CA TYR A 100 1.71 3.65 15.36
C TYR A 100 0.77 3.34 16.53
N PRO A 101 -0.32 2.56 16.37
CA PRO A 101 -1.18 2.19 17.49
C PRO A 101 -0.48 1.36 18.57
N MET A 102 0.64 0.70 18.23
CA MET A 102 1.46 -0.02 19.22
C MET A 102 2.27 0.92 20.11
N ILE A 103 2.49 2.16 19.67
CA ILE A 103 3.19 3.20 20.43
C ILE A 103 2.16 3.94 21.26
N ASP A 104 1.09 4.36 20.62
CA ASP A 104 0.01 5.17 21.22
C ASP A 104 -1.23 5.10 20.32
N GLU A 105 -2.41 4.85 20.90
CA GLU A 105 -3.66 4.68 20.14
C GLU A 105 -4.08 5.97 19.42
N ASP A 106 -3.97 7.12 20.10
CA ASP A 106 -4.32 8.43 19.55
C ASP A 106 -3.38 8.80 18.39
N LEU A 107 -2.08 8.47 18.53
CA LEU A 107 -1.12 8.65 17.45
C LEU A 107 -1.45 7.78 16.24
N GLY A 108 -1.94 6.56 16.47
CA GLY A 108 -2.42 5.67 15.42
C GLY A 108 -3.56 6.28 14.61
N GLN A 109 -4.56 6.84 15.30
CA GLN A 109 -5.70 7.51 14.67
C GLN A 109 -5.26 8.75 13.88
N ILE A 110 -4.45 9.63 14.49
CA ILE A 110 -3.93 10.82 13.83
C ILE A 110 -3.15 10.47 12.56
N ALA A 111 -2.32 9.44 12.61
CA ALA A 111 -1.55 8.98 11.46
C ALA A 111 -2.44 8.42 10.34
N ALA A 112 -3.49 7.65 10.68
CA ALA A 112 -4.45 7.13 9.73
C ALA A 112 -5.24 8.25 9.05
N ASP A 113 -5.75 9.21 9.80
CA ASP A 113 -6.49 10.36 9.29
C ASP A 113 -5.61 11.23 8.37
N PHE A 114 -4.36 11.46 8.77
CA PHE A 114 -3.40 12.21 7.97
C PHE A 114 -3.10 11.50 6.65
N TRP A 115 -2.89 10.18 6.70
CA TRP A 115 -2.64 9.37 5.52
C TRP A 115 -3.84 9.39 4.56
N GLN A 116 -5.05 9.15 5.07
CA GLN A 116 -6.28 9.20 4.28
C GLN A 116 -6.47 10.59 3.64
N THR A 117 -6.39 11.64 4.45
CA THR A 117 -6.51 13.02 3.98
C THR A 117 -5.47 13.31 2.90
N THR A 118 -4.26 12.80 3.06
CA THR A 118 -3.17 13.04 2.11
C THR A 118 -3.34 12.25 0.83
N TRP A 119 -3.70 10.97 0.87
CA TRP A 119 -3.63 10.08 -0.28
C TRP A 119 -4.98 9.76 -0.93
N GLN A 120 -6.05 9.68 -0.17
CA GLN A 120 -7.35 9.22 -0.65
C GLN A 120 -8.41 10.32 -0.81
N SER A 121 -8.13 11.54 -0.40
CA SER A 121 -9.10 12.62 -0.50
C SER A 121 -9.41 12.96 -1.96
N GLU A 122 -10.67 12.83 -2.36
CA GLU A 122 -11.20 13.26 -3.68
C GLU A 122 -11.06 14.78 -3.93
N LYS A 123 -10.81 15.54 -2.87
CA LYS A 123 -10.64 17.01 -2.94
C LYS A 123 -9.26 17.46 -3.42
N ARG A 124 -8.41 16.54 -3.90
CA ARG A 124 -7.06 16.88 -4.34
C ARG A 124 -7.05 17.41 -5.77
N ALA A 125 -6.37 18.53 -5.96
CA ALA A 125 -6.24 19.18 -7.28
C ALA A 125 -5.31 18.39 -8.23
N LEU A 126 -4.32 17.67 -7.66
CA LEU A 126 -3.37 16.88 -8.45
C LEU A 126 -3.84 15.43 -8.57
N PRO A 127 -3.80 14.85 -9.78
CA PRO A 127 -4.00 13.41 -9.99
C PRO A 127 -3.09 12.56 -9.10
N TYR A 128 -3.56 11.36 -8.77
CA TYR A 128 -2.85 10.44 -7.88
C TYR A 128 -1.44 10.10 -8.40
N GLU A 129 -1.33 9.86 -9.70
CA GLU A 129 -0.08 9.52 -10.40
C GLU A 129 0.97 10.64 -10.27
N ILE A 130 0.55 11.89 -10.45
CA ILE A 130 1.44 13.06 -10.29
C ILE A 130 1.91 13.17 -8.83
N ARG A 131 1.06 12.87 -7.88
CA ARG A 131 1.42 12.89 -6.45
C ARG A 131 2.43 11.81 -6.10
N LEU A 132 2.34 10.62 -6.73
CA LEU A 132 3.35 9.58 -6.59
C LEU A 132 4.72 10.02 -7.12
N LEU A 133 4.77 10.64 -8.29
CA LEU A 133 6.03 11.18 -8.86
C LEU A 133 6.62 12.29 -7.99
N LEU A 134 5.79 13.19 -7.46
CA LEU A 134 6.23 14.24 -6.54
C LEU A 134 6.75 13.64 -5.22
N SER A 135 6.11 12.58 -4.70
CA SER A 135 6.59 11.88 -3.51
C SER A 135 7.94 11.20 -3.76
N LEU A 136 8.12 10.57 -4.92
CA LEU A 136 9.39 10.00 -5.35
C LEU A 136 10.49 11.08 -5.42
N ALA A 137 10.23 12.17 -6.13
CA ALA A 137 11.19 13.27 -6.29
C ALA A 137 11.57 13.89 -4.93
N ASN A 138 10.58 14.11 -4.06
CA ASN A 138 10.82 14.63 -2.71
C ASN A 138 11.63 13.66 -1.84
N ALA A 139 11.38 12.35 -1.94
CA ALA A 139 12.14 11.35 -1.20
C ALA A 139 13.62 11.35 -1.61
N VAL A 140 13.91 11.44 -2.90
CA VAL A 140 15.29 11.57 -3.40
C VAL A 140 15.93 12.87 -2.95
N GLY A 141 15.23 14.00 -3.09
CA GLY A 141 15.73 15.32 -2.68
C GLY A 141 16.04 15.40 -1.17
N ALA A 142 15.32 14.63 -0.35
CA ALA A 142 15.55 14.51 1.07
C ALA A 142 16.57 13.41 1.47
N GLY A 143 17.22 12.75 0.51
CA GLY A 143 18.17 11.66 0.75
C GLY A 143 17.53 10.37 1.29
N ARG A 144 16.21 10.20 1.17
CA ARG A 144 15.46 9.05 1.71
C ARG A 144 15.34 7.95 0.67
N MET A 145 16.46 7.29 0.34
CA MET A 145 16.52 6.33 -0.77
C MET A 145 15.60 5.13 -0.59
N ARG A 146 15.42 4.60 0.63
CA ARG A 146 14.46 3.51 0.90
C ARG A 146 13.02 3.93 0.58
N GLN A 147 12.63 5.14 0.97
CA GLN A 147 11.31 5.68 0.62
C GLN A 147 11.20 5.86 -0.89
N ALA A 148 12.23 6.39 -1.55
CA ALA A 148 12.26 6.61 -2.99
C ALA A 148 12.03 5.30 -3.78
N VAL A 149 12.68 4.20 -3.40
CA VAL A 149 12.44 2.87 -4.01
C VAL A 149 10.96 2.49 -3.91
N ARG A 150 10.36 2.63 -2.74
CA ARG A 150 8.96 2.29 -2.51
C ARG A 150 8.02 3.15 -3.34
N GLU A 151 8.30 4.45 -3.44
CA GLU A 151 7.47 5.36 -4.25
C GLU A 151 7.61 5.05 -5.74
N LEU A 152 8.80 4.70 -6.25
CA LEU A 152 8.99 4.27 -7.64
C LEU A 152 8.21 3.00 -7.94
N VAL A 153 8.35 1.98 -7.11
CA VAL A 153 7.65 0.70 -7.32
C VAL A 153 6.14 0.90 -7.25
N LYS A 154 5.66 1.69 -6.28
CA LYS A 154 4.24 2.05 -6.17
C LYS A 154 3.77 2.77 -7.43
N ALA A 155 4.51 3.77 -7.91
CA ALA A 155 4.19 4.52 -9.12
C ALA A 155 4.03 3.59 -10.34
N TYR A 156 4.96 2.67 -10.52
CA TYR A 156 4.88 1.70 -11.62
C TYR A 156 3.70 0.73 -11.47
N ILE A 157 3.44 0.22 -10.26
CA ILE A 157 2.29 -0.68 -9.99
C ILE A 157 0.96 0.04 -10.28
N HIS A 158 0.86 1.32 -9.96
CA HIS A 158 -0.34 2.13 -10.22
C HIS A 158 -0.47 2.67 -11.65
N GLY A 159 0.30 2.14 -12.59
CA GLY A 159 0.08 2.39 -14.01
C GLY A 159 0.99 3.42 -14.67
N LEU A 160 1.87 4.10 -13.91
CA LEU A 160 2.87 4.98 -14.53
C LEU A 160 3.81 4.16 -15.41
N ASP A 161 4.10 4.66 -16.61
CA ASP A 161 5.01 4.03 -17.55
C ASP A 161 6.48 4.38 -17.26
N SER A 162 7.37 3.69 -17.94
CA SER A 162 8.80 3.96 -17.77
C SER A 162 9.24 5.29 -18.38
N ALA A 163 8.48 5.85 -19.34
CA ALA A 163 8.79 7.16 -19.92
C ALA A 163 8.59 8.26 -18.90
N ALA A 164 7.51 8.21 -18.09
CA ALA A 164 7.32 9.15 -16.99
C ALA A 164 8.42 9.03 -15.92
N LEU A 165 8.94 7.83 -15.70
CA LEU A 165 10.09 7.63 -14.81
C LEU A 165 11.39 8.19 -15.41
N ASP A 166 11.59 8.09 -16.73
CA ASP A 166 12.73 8.69 -17.44
C ASP A 166 12.79 10.20 -17.17
N ASP A 167 11.66 10.90 -17.37
CA ASP A 167 11.54 12.35 -17.10
C ASP A 167 11.90 12.68 -15.63
N VAL A 168 11.44 11.87 -14.68
CA VAL A 168 11.78 12.09 -13.27
C VAL A 168 13.27 11.92 -13.02
N PHE A 169 13.91 10.88 -13.59
CA PHE A 169 15.34 10.66 -13.41
C PHE A 169 16.19 11.75 -14.08
N GLU A 170 15.76 12.30 -15.22
CA GLU A 170 16.38 13.48 -15.84
C GLU A 170 16.31 14.69 -14.91
N LEU A 171 15.15 14.97 -14.33
CA LEU A 171 14.99 16.06 -13.35
C LEU A 171 15.82 15.83 -12.08
N LEU A 172 15.94 14.59 -11.61
CA LEU A 172 16.79 14.25 -10.47
C LEU A 172 18.26 14.53 -10.79
N ALA A 173 18.75 14.15 -11.98
CA ALA A 173 20.10 14.43 -12.42
C ALA A 173 20.36 15.93 -12.54
N TRP A 174 19.38 16.70 -13.03
CA TRP A 174 19.45 18.16 -13.12
C TRP A 174 19.53 18.82 -11.73
N ASN A 175 18.59 18.46 -10.84
CA ASN A 175 18.42 19.15 -9.55
C ASN A 175 19.48 18.75 -8.52
N GLN A 176 19.91 17.48 -8.50
CA GLN A 176 20.91 16.97 -7.56
C GLN A 176 22.35 17.07 -8.08
N GLY A 177 22.50 17.28 -9.39
CA GLY A 177 23.77 17.32 -10.08
C GLY A 177 24.30 15.93 -10.45
N ILE A 178 25.07 15.89 -11.52
CA ILE A 178 25.63 14.65 -12.11
C ILE A 178 26.50 13.89 -11.08
N GLY A 179 27.23 14.59 -10.24
CA GLY A 179 28.08 13.98 -9.21
C GLY A 179 27.26 13.16 -8.21
N TYR A 180 26.22 13.76 -7.65
CA TYR A 180 25.31 13.07 -6.72
C TYR A 180 24.58 11.92 -7.42
N PHE A 181 24.09 12.16 -8.63
CA PHE A 181 23.43 11.11 -9.40
C PHE A 181 24.34 9.89 -9.59
N SER A 182 25.58 10.09 -9.99
CA SER A 182 26.53 9.00 -10.26
C SER A 182 26.98 8.26 -9.00
N CYS A 183 27.14 8.97 -7.88
CA CYS A 183 27.68 8.38 -6.66
C CYS A 183 26.62 7.81 -5.72
N GLU A 184 25.43 8.41 -5.68
CA GLU A 184 24.38 8.06 -4.72
C GLU A 184 23.16 7.41 -5.38
N ILE A 185 22.65 7.99 -6.48
CA ILE A 185 21.46 7.45 -7.15
C ILE A 185 21.82 6.21 -7.99
N GLY A 186 22.84 6.30 -8.82
CA GLY A 186 23.23 5.24 -9.76
C GLY A 186 23.50 3.86 -9.12
N PRO A 187 24.24 3.76 -8.02
CA PRO A 187 24.47 2.49 -7.32
C PRO A 187 23.32 2.08 -6.40
N SER A 188 22.31 2.93 -6.17
CA SER A 188 21.24 2.69 -5.21
C SER A 188 20.23 1.62 -5.67
N ALA A 189 19.50 1.05 -4.70
CA ALA A 189 18.36 0.18 -4.97
C ALA A 189 17.26 0.89 -5.79
N LEU A 190 17.14 2.20 -5.68
CA LEU A 190 16.22 3.00 -6.50
C LEU A 190 16.54 2.84 -8.00
N PHE A 191 17.79 3.02 -8.38
CA PHE A 191 18.19 2.91 -9.78
C PHE A 191 18.19 1.46 -10.26
N GLN A 192 18.45 0.50 -9.37
CA GLN A 192 18.31 -0.92 -9.68
C GLN A 192 16.85 -1.28 -10.01
N ALA A 193 15.88 -0.78 -9.26
CA ALA A 193 14.46 -0.98 -9.54
C ALA A 193 14.07 -0.38 -10.89
N TYR A 194 14.50 0.85 -11.18
CA TYR A 194 14.28 1.47 -12.48
C TYR A 194 14.91 0.67 -13.63
N ARG A 195 16.16 0.22 -13.49
CA ARG A 195 16.83 -0.63 -14.49
C ARG A 195 16.13 -1.94 -14.71
N LEU A 196 15.58 -2.56 -13.67
CA LEU A 196 14.78 -3.77 -13.79
C LEU A 196 13.57 -3.53 -14.69
N ILE A 197 12.82 -2.46 -14.46
CA ILE A 197 11.67 -2.07 -15.30
C ILE A 197 12.11 -1.95 -16.76
N LYS A 198 13.08 -1.08 -17.04
CA LYS A 198 13.55 -0.81 -18.40
C LYS A 198 14.06 -2.07 -19.12
N THR A 199 14.78 -2.94 -18.40
CA THR A 199 15.33 -4.15 -18.96
C THR A 199 14.23 -5.16 -19.32
N GLN A 200 13.26 -5.34 -18.43
CA GLN A 200 12.20 -6.31 -18.63
C GLN A 200 11.18 -5.83 -19.68
N GLU A 201 10.90 -4.52 -19.77
CA GLU A 201 10.11 -3.95 -20.85
C GLU A 201 10.77 -4.20 -22.22
N LYS A 202 12.09 -3.99 -22.33
CA LYS A 202 12.85 -4.33 -23.56
C LYS A 202 12.80 -5.81 -23.94
N GLN A 203 12.66 -6.68 -22.96
CA GLN A 203 12.49 -8.12 -23.16
C GLN A 203 11.04 -8.50 -23.55
N GLY A 204 10.13 -7.54 -23.63
CA GLY A 204 8.72 -7.76 -23.98
C GLY A 204 7.89 -8.40 -22.87
N LYS A 205 8.36 -8.35 -21.60
CA LYS A 205 7.59 -8.86 -20.48
C LYS A 205 6.36 -8.00 -20.23
N SER A 206 5.30 -8.65 -19.82
CA SER A 206 4.07 -7.97 -19.40
C SER A 206 4.29 -7.13 -18.13
N ARG A 207 3.47 -6.10 -17.94
CA ARG A 207 3.50 -5.29 -16.73
C ARG A 207 3.32 -6.13 -15.46
N ASN A 208 2.46 -7.14 -15.49
CA ASN A 208 2.22 -8.01 -14.33
C ASN A 208 3.47 -8.79 -13.94
N GLU A 209 4.23 -9.33 -14.91
CA GLU A 209 5.51 -10.00 -14.65
C GLU A 209 6.54 -9.05 -14.06
N ILE A 210 6.60 -7.81 -14.57
CA ILE A 210 7.51 -6.77 -14.06
C ILE A 210 7.11 -6.38 -12.64
N CYS A 211 5.82 -6.18 -12.37
CA CYS A 211 5.32 -5.89 -11.02
C CYS A 211 5.64 -7.02 -10.03
N ALA A 212 5.51 -8.29 -10.44
CA ALA A 212 5.89 -9.44 -9.61
C ALA A 212 7.39 -9.42 -9.28
N ALA A 213 8.24 -9.19 -10.29
CA ALA A 213 9.68 -9.08 -10.10
C ALA A 213 10.08 -7.89 -9.21
N LEU A 214 9.40 -6.75 -9.32
CA LEU A 214 9.62 -5.60 -8.45
C LEU A 214 9.25 -5.92 -7.00
N LYS A 215 8.12 -6.58 -6.76
CA LYS A 215 7.69 -7.01 -5.43
C LYS A 215 8.68 -8.01 -4.80
N GLU A 216 9.20 -8.93 -5.59
CA GLU A 216 10.17 -9.92 -5.14
C GLU A 216 11.51 -9.27 -4.76
N ASN A 217 12.04 -8.38 -5.60
CA ASN A 217 13.37 -7.81 -5.41
C ASN A 217 13.40 -6.57 -4.52
N PHE A 218 12.31 -5.77 -4.51
CA PHE A 218 12.25 -4.48 -3.83
C PHE A 218 11.05 -4.36 -2.88
N GLY A 219 10.34 -5.45 -2.65
CA GLY A 219 9.22 -5.51 -1.72
C GLY A 219 9.65 -5.64 -0.26
N GLU A 220 8.68 -5.88 0.61
CA GLU A 220 8.88 -5.92 2.07
C GLU A 220 9.87 -6.98 2.56
N LYS A 221 10.15 -8.00 1.77
CA LYS A 221 11.12 -9.06 2.12
C LYS A 221 12.57 -8.66 1.85
N ASN A 222 12.81 -7.58 1.12
CA ASN A 222 14.16 -7.09 0.85
C ASN A 222 14.62 -6.19 1.99
N HIS A 223 15.68 -6.57 2.69
CA HIS A 223 16.24 -5.84 3.84
C HIS A 223 16.65 -4.40 3.51
N GLU A 224 17.01 -4.08 2.28
CA GLU A 224 17.37 -2.72 1.87
C GLU A 224 16.15 -1.80 1.75
N VAL A 225 14.98 -2.38 1.56
CA VAL A 225 13.71 -1.66 1.36
C VAL A 225 12.76 -1.84 2.56
N GLN A 226 13.00 -2.84 3.41
CA GLN A 226 12.25 -3.04 4.62
C GLN A 226 12.40 -1.86 5.57
N VAL A 227 11.26 -1.33 5.96
CA VAL A 227 11.15 -0.52 7.17
C VAL A 227 10.72 -1.50 8.26
N LEU A 228 11.62 -1.82 9.14
CA LEU A 228 11.32 -2.51 10.39
C LEU A 228 10.46 -1.58 11.24
#